data_1d6bfca5752fca04c5fcdd89b1ba3003
#
_entry.id   1d6bfca5752fca04c5fcdd89b1ba3003
#
_cell.length_a   1.000
_cell.length_b   1.000
_cell.length_c   1.000
_cell.angle_alpha   90.00
_cell.angle_beta   90.00
_cell.angle_gamma   90.00
#
_symmetry.space_group_name_H-M   'P 1'
#
loop_
_entity.id
_entity.type
_entity.pdbx_description
1 polymer ?
#
loop_
_entity_poly.entity_id
_entity_poly.type
_entity_poly.pdbx_seq_one_letter_code
_entity_poly.pdbx_strand_id
1 'polypeptide(L)'
;ADKSTDMATPVLRLDRKSYNLFSEDRKSDRVGGTTVVFDKHMCALYFSKELIPFFEISKIGSDEQLPCYHHVGVYAYRKNILKDYLRWPESNLEKLEGLEQLRFLFENKRVKCVEVNSKGRVFWELNNPQDVQLIEKVLF
;
A
#
# COMPACT_ATOMS: atom_id res chain seq x y z
N ALA A 1 -18.15 -5.95 14.40
CA ALA A 1 -17.05 -5.08 13.96
C ALA A 1 -15.98 -5.05 15.05
N ASP A 2 -14.73 -5.27 14.68
CA ASP A 2 -13.59 -5.22 15.61
C ASP A 2 -13.46 -3.81 16.22
N LYS A 3 -13.72 -3.71 17.54
CA LYS A 3 -13.69 -2.43 18.27
C LYS A 3 -12.27 -1.86 18.42
N SER A 4 -11.24 -2.67 18.20
CA SER A 4 -9.84 -2.27 18.35
C SER A 4 -9.23 -1.62 17.10
N THR A 5 -9.92 -1.62 15.97
CA THR A 5 -9.47 -1.04 14.71
C THR A 5 -9.90 0.43 14.61
N ASP A 6 -8.96 1.32 14.36
CA ASP A 6 -9.21 2.76 14.19
C ASP A 6 -9.49 3.13 12.73
N MET A 7 -8.74 2.52 11.82
CA MET A 7 -8.84 2.69 10.38
C MET A 7 -8.66 1.35 9.67
N ALA A 8 -9.29 1.16 8.53
CA ALA A 8 -9.07 0.01 7.66
C ALA A 8 -8.80 0.44 6.23
N THR A 9 -7.95 -0.32 5.54
CA THR A 9 -7.59 -0.10 4.14
C THR A 9 -7.42 -1.42 3.40
N PRO A 10 -7.84 -1.53 2.13
CA PRO A 10 -7.59 -2.73 1.35
C PRO A 10 -6.12 -2.82 0.92
N VAL A 11 -5.64 -4.06 0.80
CA VAL A 11 -4.33 -4.39 0.26
C VAL A 11 -4.46 -5.50 -0.79
N LEU A 12 -3.63 -5.44 -1.81
CA LEU A 12 -3.54 -6.43 -2.87
C LEU A 12 -2.18 -7.11 -2.81
N ARG A 13 -2.15 -8.43 -2.79
CA ARG A 13 -0.90 -9.15 -2.96
C ARG A 13 -0.38 -8.93 -4.38
N LEU A 14 0.88 -8.52 -4.50
CA LEU A 14 1.50 -8.33 -5.80
C LEU A 14 1.77 -9.68 -6.46
N ASP A 15 1.43 -9.79 -7.73
CA ASP A 15 1.96 -10.82 -8.61
C ASP A 15 3.34 -10.39 -9.15
N ARG A 16 4.05 -11.33 -9.80
CA ARG A 16 5.40 -11.05 -10.35
C ARG A 16 5.41 -9.93 -11.37
N LYS A 17 4.36 -9.84 -12.20
CA LYS A 17 4.26 -8.80 -13.23
C LYS A 17 4.16 -7.42 -12.59
N SER A 18 3.24 -7.25 -11.65
CA SER A 18 3.04 -5.99 -10.93
C SER A 18 4.27 -5.62 -10.09
N TYR A 19 4.89 -6.60 -9.42
CA TYR A 19 6.13 -6.37 -8.67
C TYR A 19 7.27 -5.86 -9.56
N ASN A 20 7.46 -6.46 -10.74
CA ASN A 20 8.49 -6.04 -11.68
C ASN A 20 8.23 -4.62 -12.19
N LEU A 21 6.98 -4.27 -12.51
CA LEU A 21 6.61 -2.92 -12.93
C LEU A 21 6.93 -1.89 -11.83
N PHE A 22 6.58 -2.16 -10.58
CA PHE A 22 6.92 -1.28 -9.46
C PHE A 22 8.44 -1.16 -9.26
N SER A 23 9.18 -2.27 -9.42
CA SER A 23 10.63 -2.27 -9.34
C SER A 23 11.28 -1.44 -10.45
N GLU A 24 10.76 -1.51 -11.67
CA GLU A 24 11.24 -0.69 -12.80
C GLU A 24 10.95 0.80 -12.60
N ASP A 25 9.76 1.13 -12.09
CA ASP A 25 9.43 2.51 -11.75
C ASP A 25 10.40 3.07 -10.70
N ARG A 26 10.69 2.31 -9.64
CA ARG A 26 11.65 2.73 -8.61
C ARG A 26 13.07 2.97 -9.17
N LYS A 27 13.55 2.07 -10.05
CA LYS A 27 14.84 2.26 -10.73
C LYS A 27 14.90 3.52 -11.59
N SER A 28 13.74 4.03 -11.99
CA SER A 28 13.58 5.25 -12.80
C SER A 28 13.16 6.46 -11.98
N ASP A 29 13.35 6.42 -10.65
CA ASP A 29 12.95 7.46 -9.69
C ASP A 29 11.45 7.82 -9.75
N ARG A 30 10.62 6.86 -10.18
CA ARG A 30 9.16 6.98 -10.17
C ARG A 30 8.54 6.16 -9.05
N VAL A 31 7.33 6.52 -8.67
CA VAL A 31 6.53 5.78 -7.69
C VAL A 31 5.37 5.11 -8.42
N GLY A 32 5.43 3.79 -8.60
CA GLY A 32 4.36 3.00 -9.20
C GLY A 32 3.18 2.74 -8.25
N GLY A 33 3.45 2.75 -6.96
CA GLY A 33 2.45 2.54 -5.92
C GLY A 33 3.07 2.46 -4.53
N THR A 34 2.23 2.39 -3.53
CA THR A 34 2.63 2.24 -2.12
C THR A 34 2.56 0.78 -1.70
N THR A 35 3.55 0.29 -0.98
CA THR A 35 3.53 -1.04 -0.37
C THR A 35 3.34 -0.97 1.14
N VAL A 36 2.97 -2.08 1.75
CA VAL A 36 2.68 -2.17 3.18
C VAL A 36 3.16 -3.48 3.77
N VAL A 37 3.69 -3.43 4.98
CA VAL A 37 3.95 -4.59 5.83
C VAL A 37 3.02 -4.55 7.04
N PHE A 38 2.59 -5.71 7.50
CA PHE A 38 1.64 -5.84 8.60
C PHE A 38 1.98 -7.05 9.50
N ASP A 39 1.44 -7.06 10.70
CA ASP A 39 1.62 -8.12 11.66
C ASP A 39 0.72 -9.35 11.37
N LYS A 40 0.83 -10.38 12.21
CA LYS A 40 0.00 -11.60 12.13
C LYS A 40 -1.51 -11.35 12.25
N HIS A 41 -1.90 -10.18 12.71
CA HIS A 41 -3.30 -9.75 12.82
C HIS A 41 -3.71 -8.84 11.67
N MET A 42 -2.89 -8.72 10.62
CA MET A 42 -3.12 -7.80 9.50
C MET A 42 -3.20 -6.33 9.93
N CYS A 43 -2.53 -5.95 11.02
CA CYS A 43 -2.37 -4.54 11.39
C CYS A 43 -1.09 -3.99 10.76
N ALA A 44 -1.21 -2.87 10.07
CA ALA A 44 -0.07 -2.25 9.39
C ALA A 44 1.05 -1.91 10.39
N LEU A 45 2.27 -2.23 10.00
CA LEU A 45 3.50 -1.88 10.69
C LEU A 45 4.18 -0.68 10.03
N TYR A 46 4.14 -0.62 8.69
CA TYR A 46 4.67 0.49 7.92
C TYR A 46 4.11 0.52 6.50
N PHE A 47 4.01 1.73 5.92
CA PHE A 47 3.73 1.97 4.51
C PHE A 47 4.91 2.66 3.87
N SER A 48 5.28 2.29 2.66
CA SER A 48 6.39 2.90 1.95
C SER A 48 6.13 3.01 0.45
N LYS A 49 6.73 4.01 -0.16
CA LYS A 49 6.88 4.10 -1.63
C LYS A 49 7.95 3.15 -2.16
N GLU A 50 8.76 2.56 -1.28
CA GLU A 50 9.68 1.48 -1.63
C GLU A 50 8.97 0.12 -1.62
N LEU A 51 9.56 -0.87 -2.29
CA LEU A 51 9.06 -2.25 -2.25
C LEU A 51 9.49 -2.92 -0.95
N ILE A 52 8.56 -3.03 -0.01
CA ILE A 52 8.77 -3.70 1.27
C ILE A 52 7.83 -4.91 1.45
N PRO A 53 8.27 -5.96 2.19
CA PRO A 53 9.60 -6.15 2.81
C PRO A 53 10.67 -6.49 1.75
N PHE A 54 11.95 -6.40 2.14
CA PHE A 54 13.02 -6.91 1.30
C PHE A 54 12.91 -8.44 1.17
N PHE A 55 13.03 -8.95 -0.05
CA PHE A 55 13.19 -10.37 -0.35
C PHE A 55 13.90 -10.56 -1.69
N GLU A 56 14.57 -11.70 -1.85
CA GLU A 56 15.20 -12.05 -3.11
C GLU A 56 14.21 -12.79 -4.01
N ILE A 57 13.70 -12.10 -5.02
CA ILE A 57 12.68 -12.65 -5.94
C ILE A 57 13.16 -13.94 -6.67
N SER A 58 14.47 -14.08 -6.88
CA SER A 58 15.07 -15.27 -7.48
C SER A 58 14.94 -16.53 -6.62
N LYS A 59 14.76 -16.37 -5.30
CA LYS A 59 14.58 -17.48 -4.35
C LYS A 59 13.13 -17.93 -4.20
N ILE A 60 12.19 -17.19 -4.80
CA ILE A 60 10.75 -17.52 -4.75
C ILE A 60 10.41 -18.30 -6.03
N GLY A 61 9.80 -19.46 -5.91
CA GLY A 61 9.37 -20.29 -7.04
C GLY A 61 8.38 -19.54 -7.95
N SER A 62 8.33 -19.92 -9.25
CA SER A 62 7.45 -19.26 -10.23
C SER A 62 5.98 -19.24 -9.81
N ASP A 63 5.55 -20.30 -9.15
CA ASP A 63 4.16 -20.53 -8.75
C ASP A 63 3.87 -20.09 -7.30
N GLU A 64 4.90 -19.58 -6.60
CA GLU A 64 4.76 -19.10 -5.23
C GLU A 64 4.29 -17.65 -5.18
N GLN A 65 3.47 -17.34 -4.18
CA GLN A 65 2.98 -15.99 -3.94
C GLN A 65 4.08 -15.09 -3.37
N LEU A 66 4.19 -13.87 -3.90
CA LEU A 66 5.15 -12.90 -3.38
C LEU A 66 4.72 -12.38 -1.99
N PRO A 67 5.69 -12.16 -1.06
CA PRO A 67 5.41 -11.62 0.28
C PRO A 67 5.34 -10.08 0.27
N CYS A 68 4.79 -9.49 -0.78
CA CYS A 68 4.70 -8.04 -0.95
C CYS A 68 3.26 -7.63 -1.27
N TYR A 69 2.79 -6.57 -0.65
CA TYR A 69 1.42 -6.11 -0.77
C TYR A 69 1.36 -4.65 -1.21
N HIS A 70 0.60 -4.41 -2.27
CA HIS A 70 0.23 -3.07 -2.70
C HIS A 70 -0.87 -2.53 -1.80
N HIS A 71 -0.69 -1.35 -1.26
CA HIS A 71 -1.70 -0.62 -0.53
C HIS A 71 -2.64 0.08 -1.51
N VAL A 72 -3.94 -0.10 -1.34
CA VAL A 72 -4.97 0.61 -2.11
C VAL A 72 -5.41 1.86 -1.35
N GLY A 73 -5.33 3.02 -1.98
CA GLY A 73 -5.57 4.33 -1.36
C GLY A 73 -7.04 4.62 -1.01
N VAL A 74 -7.75 3.63 -0.46
CA VAL A 74 -9.14 3.76 0.03
C VAL A 74 -9.19 3.43 1.51
N TYR A 75 -9.92 4.23 2.29
CA TYR A 75 -9.92 4.11 3.74
C TYR A 75 -11.32 4.13 4.34
N ALA A 76 -11.50 3.29 5.35
CA ALA A 76 -12.64 3.35 6.26
C ALA A 76 -12.17 3.80 7.65
N TYR A 77 -12.71 4.89 8.16
CA TYR A 77 -12.33 5.49 9.43
C TYR A 77 -13.43 5.38 10.47
N ARG A 78 -13.05 5.30 11.75
CA ARG A 78 -13.97 5.62 12.83
C ARG A 78 -14.13 7.14 12.92
N LYS A 79 -15.37 7.61 13.15
CA LYS A 79 -15.71 9.03 13.18
C LYS A 79 -14.87 9.84 14.19
N ASN A 80 -14.58 9.27 15.37
CA ASN A 80 -13.77 9.94 16.38
C ASN A 80 -12.32 10.11 15.92
N ILE A 81 -11.75 9.12 15.22
CA ILE A 81 -10.38 9.17 14.72
C ILE A 81 -10.19 10.27 13.69
N LEU A 82 -11.16 10.51 12.81
CA LEU A 82 -11.09 11.63 11.86
C LEU A 82 -11.06 12.99 12.58
N LYS A 83 -11.77 13.13 13.69
CA LYS A 83 -11.72 14.36 14.50
C LYS A 83 -10.36 14.57 15.15
N ASP A 84 -9.74 13.47 15.61
CA ASP A 84 -8.42 13.51 16.23
C ASP A 84 -7.34 13.79 15.19
N TYR A 85 -7.45 13.21 13.99
CA TYR A 85 -6.53 13.42 12.85
C TYR A 85 -6.36 14.92 12.52
N LEU A 86 -7.42 15.71 12.57
CA LEU A 86 -7.37 17.15 12.30
C LEU A 86 -6.52 17.93 13.31
N ARG A 87 -6.20 17.33 14.47
CA ARG A 87 -5.43 17.96 15.55
C ARG A 87 -3.98 17.48 15.59
N TRP A 88 -3.68 16.35 14.93
CA TRP A 88 -2.34 15.80 14.92
C TRP A 88 -1.44 16.57 13.94
N PRO A 89 -0.22 16.93 14.36
CA PRO A 89 0.75 17.50 13.44
C PRO A 89 1.20 16.43 12.43
N GLU A 90 1.64 16.88 11.27
CA GLU A 90 2.29 16.00 10.32
C GLU A 90 3.54 15.36 10.92
N SER A 91 3.65 14.06 10.81
CA SER A 91 4.82 13.31 11.27
C SER A 91 6.00 13.44 10.30
N ASN A 92 7.22 13.23 10.80
CA ASN A 92 8.41 13.23 9.93
C ASN A 92 8.35 12.12 8.87
N LEU A 93 7.82 10.95 9.23
CA LEU A 93 7.67 9.83 8.30
C LEU A 93 6.67 10.15 7.18
N GLU A 94 5.56 10.78 7.52
CA GLU A 94 4.58 11.25 6.55
C GLU A 94 5.19 12.23 5.55
N LYS A 95 5.99 13.20 6.03
CA LYS A 95 6.67 14.18 5.16
C LYS A 95 7.69 13.54 4.23
N LEU A 96 8.46 12.58 4.74
CA LEU A 96 9.50 11.88 3.96
C LEU A 96 8.89 10.98 2.89
N GLU A 97 7.89 10.18 3.25
CA GLU A 97 7.22 9.25 2.33
C GLU A 97 6.13 9.95 1.49
N GLY A 98 5.60 11.11 1.94
CA GLY A 98 4.43 11.75 1.35
C GLY A 98 3.18 10.86 1.46
N LEU A 99 3.01 10.16 2.59
CA LEU A 99 1.96 9.19 2.86
C LEU A 99 1.20 9.52 4.13
N GLU A 100 0.00 10.07 4.01
CA GLU A 100 -0.85 10.54 5.11
C GLU A 100 -1.19 9.45 6.14
N GLN A 101 -1.31 8.21 5.72
CA GLN A 101 -1.64 7.09 6.61
C GLN A 101 -0.54 6.78 7.63
N LEU A 102 0.68 7.25 7.41
CA LEU A 102 1.78 7.13 8.38
C LEU A 102 1.53 7.97 9.64
N ARG A 103 0.74 9.04 9.56
CA ARG A 103 0.36 9.83 10.75
C ARG A 103 -0.44 8.99 11.76
N PHE A 104 -1.32 8.11 11.27
CA PHE A 104 -2.07 7.19 12.12
C PHE A 104 -1.15 6.23 12.85
N LEU A 105 -0.16 5.65 12.18
CA LEU A 105 0.81 4.76 12.80
C LEU A 105 1.69 5.51 13.80
N PHE A 106 2.10 6.74 13.47
CA PHE A 106 2.89 7.58 14.35
C PHE A 106 2.12 7.93 15.65
N GLU A 107 0.82 8.10 15.57
CA GLU A 107 -0.10 8.33 16.70
C GLU A 107 -0.58 7.02 17.36
N ASN A 108 0.12 5.91 17.11
CA ASN A 108 -0.19 4.58 17.67
C ASN A 108 -1.63 4.12 17.39
N LYS A 109 -2.21 4.49 16.24
CA LYS A 109 -3.53 4.02 15.83
C LYS A 109 -3.42 2.73 15.04
N ARG A 110 -4.40 1.86 15.23
CA ARG A 110 -4.45 0.55 14.56
C ARG A 110 -5.07 0.67 13.19
N VAL A 111 -4.24 0.49 12.17
CA VAL A 111 -4.62 0.47 10.76
C VAL A 111 -4.75 -0.98 10.32
N LYS A 112 -5.97 -1.45 10.10
CA LYS A 112 -6.26 -2.82 9.64
C LYS A 112 -6.10 -2.91 8.13
N CYS A 113 -5.20 -3.76 7.68
CA CYS A 113 -5.11 -4.16 6.27
C CYS A 113 -6.13 -5.26 6.00
N VAL A 114 -6.85 -5.15 4.90
CA VAL A 114 -7.82 -6.15 4.44
C VAL A 114 -7.36 -6.64 3.08
N GLU A 115 -6.87 -7.88 3.02
CA GLU A 115 -6.47 -8.47 1.73
C GLU A 115 -7.71 -8.66 0.86
N VAL A 116 -7.65 -8.09 -0.34
CA VAL A 116 -8.71 -8.21 -1.35
C VAL A 116 -8.17 -8.91 -2.59
N ASN A 117 -9.04 -9.61 -3.30
CA ASN A 117 -8.67 -10.33 -4.50
C ASN A 117 -8.94 -9.46 -5.73
N SER A 118 -7.91 -9.22 -6.54
CA SER A 118 -8.01 -8.48 -7.80
C SER A 118 -8.82 -9.23 -8.88
N LYS A 119 -9.12 -10.53 -8.68
CA LYS A 119 -9.79 -11.41 -9.65
C LYS A 119 -9.08 -11.42 -11.01
N GLY A 120 -7.75 -11.41 -10.98
CA GLY A 120 -6.92 -11.37 -12.19
C GLY A 120 -6.87 -10.02 -12.90
N ARG A 121 -7.46 -8.97 -12.34
CA ARG A 121 -7.36 -7.62 -12.89
C ARG A 121 -6.08 -6.96 -12.42
N VAL A 122 -5.42 -6.25 -13.32
CA VAL A 122 -4.31 -5.37 -12.94
C VAL A 122 -4.91 -4.15 -12.23
N PHE A 123 -4.44 -3.89 -11.03
CA PHE A 123 -4.74 -2.66 -10.32
C PHE A 123 -3.56 -1.70 -10.50
N TRP A 124 -3.83 -0.54 -11.06
CA TRP A 124 -2.85 0.52 -11.24
C TRP A 124 -3.46 1.85 -10.86
N GLU A 125 -2.71 2.69 -10.14
CA GLU A 125 -3.13 4.02 -9.77
C GLU A 125 -2.59 5.04 -10.79
N LEU A 126 -3.39 6.07 -11.06
CA LEU A 126 -2.99 7.16 -11.93
C LEU A 126 -2.15 8.17 -11.13
N ASN A 127 -0.87 7.89 -10.98
CA ASN A 127 0.07 8.73 -10.24
C ASN A 127 0.93 9.62 -11.16
N ASN A 128 1.16 9.16 -12.39
CA ASN A 128 2.03 9.83 -13.37
C ASN A 128 1.33 9.94 -14.73
N PRO A 129 1.69 10.91 -15.58
CA PRO A 129 1.09 11.03 -16.92
C PRO A 129 1.23 9.77 -17.79
N GLN A 130 2.33 9.01 -17.63
CA GLN A 130 2.57 7.77 -18.36
C GLN A 130 1.63 6.63 -17.96
N ASP A 131 1.05 6.67 -16.74
CA ASP A 131 0.11 5.67 -16.25
C ASP A 131 -1.17 5.63 -17.09
N VAL A 132 -1.54 6.74 -17.73
CA VAL A 132 -2.68 6.83 -18.65
C VAL A 132 -2.56 5.78 -19.76
N GLN A 133 -1.40 5.73 -20.44
CA GLN A 133 -1.17 4.77 -21.52
C GLN A 133 -1.17 3.31 -21.04
N LEU A 134 -0.68 3.09 -19.81
CA LEU A 134 -0.69 1.76 -19.21
C LEU A 134 -2.11 1.31 -18.86
N ILE A 135 -2.89 2.21 -18.29
CA ILE A 135 -4.29 1.96 -17.90
C ILE A 135 -5.17 1.75 -19.14
N GLU A 136 -5.01 2.55 -20.18
CA GLU A 136 -5.72 2.41 -21.46
C GLU A 136 -5.49 1.02 -22.08
N LYS A 137 -4.24 0.53 -22.10
CA LYS A 137 -3.92 -0.82 -22.60
C LYS A 137 -4.54 -1.96 -21.81
N VAL A 138 -4.92 -1.71 -20.56
CA VAL A 138 -5.56 -2.72 -19.69
C VAL A 138 -7.08 -2.68 -19.79
N LEU A 139 -7.65 -1.50 -20.10
CA LEU A 139 -9.09 -1.32 -20.17
C LEU A 139 -9.69 -1.56 -21.56
N PHE A 140 -8.88 -1.42 -22.62
CA PHE A 140 -9.27 -1.55 -24.02
C PHE A 140 -8.37 -2.52 -24.78
#